data_a42a27c213eb4c0b847e12d2d5d826c7
#
_entry.id   a42a27c213eb4c0b847e12d2d5d826c7
#
_cell.length_a   1.000
_cell.length_b   1.000
_cell.length_c   1.000
_cell.angle_alpha   90.00
_cell.angle_beta   90.00
_cell.angle_gamma   90.00
#
_symmetry.space_group_name_H-M   'P 1'
#
loop_
_entity.id
_entity.type
_entity.pdbx_description
1 polymer ?
#
loop_
_entity_poly.entity_id
_entity_poly.type
_entity_poly.pdbx_seq_one_letter_code
_entity_poly.pdbx_strand_id
1 'polypeptide(L)'
;MLSWDEFDKEEEGEVAAKGANAGHATEANMDRLDGAGAAAAVEARAVTXYLDGCANHWMPQEVNMTADIALWKNPEGLTDDERRIVMRNLGFFSTADSLVANNLVLAVYRLITNPECRQYILRQAFEEAIHTHAYQYCIESLAMDEGEIFNMYHEIPSVAKKAAWGLKYTRSISDPKFETGTVDTDK
;
A
#
# COMPACT_ATOMS: atom_id res chain seq x y z
N MET A 1 6.67 -19.52 -15.05
CA MET A 1 5.97 -18.25 -14.74
C MET A 1 4.50 -18.59 -14.59
N LEU A 2 4.02 -18.60 -13.36
CA LEU A 2 2.63 -18.94 -13.03
C LEU A 2 1.66 -18.00 -13.75
N SER A 3 0.56 -18.53 -14.22
CA SER A 3 -0.50 -17.70 -14.79
C SER A 3 -1.16 -16.86 -13.68
N TRP A 4 -1.80 -15.77 -14.05
CA TRP A 4 -2.53 -14.93 -13.09
C TRP A 4 -3.65 -15.74 -12.41
N ASP A 5 -4.25 -16.67 -13.12
CA ASP A 5 -5.30 -17.54 -12.56
C ASP A 5 -4.76 -18.51 -11.51
N GLU A 6 -3.49 -18.91 -11.64
CA GLU A 6 -2.79 -19.72 -10.63
C GLU A 6 -2.36 -18.88 -9.43
N PHE A 7 -1.88 -17.65 -9.69
CA PHE A 7 -1.49 -16.71 -8.65
C PHE A 7 -2.69 -16.33 -7.77
N ASP A 8 -3.82 -16.00 -8.40
CA ASP A 8 -5.06 -15.64 -7.67
C ASP A 8 -5.53 -16.77 -6.75
N LYS A 9 -5.44 -18.04 -7.23
CA LYS A 9 -5.84 -19.20 -6.42
C LYS A 9 -4.93 -19.45 -5.23
N GLU A 10 -3.61 -19.25 -5.41
CA GLU A 10 -2.65 -19.39 -4.31
C GLU A 10 -2.82 -18.27 -3.29
N GLU A 11 -3.03 -17.05 -3.78
CA GLU A 11 -3.22 -15.88 -2.90
C GLU A 11 -4.54 -15.98 -2.12
N GLU A 12 -5.64 -16.39 -2.78
CA GLU A 12 -6.92 -16.60 -2.09
C GLU A 12 -6.81 -17.67 -0.99
N GLY A 13 -6.10 -18.76 -1.24
CA GLY A 13 -5.86 -19.81 -0.26
C GLY A 13 -5.00 -19.33 0.90
N GLU A 14 -3.94 -18.60 0.64
CA GLU A 14 -3.02 -18.10 1.67
C GLU A 14 -3.64 -16.96 2.49
N VAL A 15 -4.36 -16.05 1.83
CA VAL A 15 -5.07 -14.96 2.50
C VAL A 15 -6.20 -15.52 3.37
N ALA A 16 -6.94 -16.52 2.87
CA ALA A 16 -8.01 -17.16 3.64
C ALA A 16 -7.45 -17.87 4.89
N ALA A 17 -6.30 -18.55 4.76
CA ALA A 17 -5.68 -19.26 5.88
C ALA A 17 -5.10 -18.28 6.93
N LYS A 18 -4.49 -17.18 6.50
CA LYS A 18 -3.95 -16.16 7.41
C LYS A 18 -5.07 -15.30 8.01
N GLY A 19 -6.08 -14.99 7.21
CA GLY A 19 -7.25 -14.22 7.63
C GLY A 19 -8.11 -14.96 8.64
N ALA A 20 -8.28 -16.28 8.50
CA ALA A 20 -9.05 -17.08 9.44
C ALA A 20 -8.43 -17.08 10.85
N ASN A 21 -7.08 -17.14 10.93
CA ASN A 21 -6.41 -17.12 12.24
C ASN A 21 -6.38 -15.72 12.87
N ALA A 22 -6.24 -14.68 12.08
CA ALA A 22 -6.29 -13.30 12.58
C ALA A 22 -7.73 -12.88 12.93
N GLY A 23 -8.70 -13.32 12.14
CA GLY A 23 -10.11 -13.03 12.36
C GLY A 23 -10.66 -13.69 13.61
N HIS A 24 -10.32 -14.93 13.86
CA HIS A 24 -10.79 -15.65 15.07
C HIS A 24 -10.28 -15.02 16.39
N ALA A 25 -9.06 -14.52 16.39
CA ALA A 25 -8.53 -13.84 17.59
C ALA A 25 -9.23 -12.50 17.86
N THR A 26 -9.58 -11.76 16.79
CA THR A 26 -10.26 -10.48 16.93
C THR A 26 -11.74 -10.62 17.25
N GLU A 27 -12.45 -11.55 16.61
CA GLU A 27 -13.86 -11.83 16.91
C GLU A 27 -14.05 -12.31 18.36
N ALA A 28 -13.23 -13.26 18.82
CA ALA A 28 -13.30 -13.76 20.19
C ALA A 28 -13.00 -12.68 21.24
N ASN A 29 -12.20 -11.66 20.89
CA ASN A 29 -11.95 -10.52 21.78
C ASN A 29 -13.06 -9.47 21.69
N MET A 30 -13.63 -9.25 20.52
CA MET A 30 -14.73 -8.28 20.34
C MET A 30 -16.04 -8.76 20.98
N ASP A 31 -16.31 -10.05 20.93
CA ASP A 31 -17.51 -10.63 21.59
C ASP A 31 -17.48 -10.48 23.12
N ARG A 32 -16.32 -10.16 23.70
CA ARG A 32 -16.15 -9.99 25.14
C ARG A 32 -16.29 -8.54 25.61
N LEU A 33 -16.27 -7.60 24.65
CA LEU A 33 -16.42 -6.18 24.95
C LEU A 33 -17.85 -5.76 24.66
N ASP A 34 -18.45 -5.03 25.58
CA ASP A 34 -19.67 -4.31 25.25
C ASP A 34 -19.34 -3.28 24.15
N GLY A 35 -20.32 -2.78 23.45
CA GLY A 35 -20.11 -1.87 22.33
C GLY A 35 -19.23 -0.67 22.66
N ALA A 36 -19.32 -0.16 23.88
CA ALA A 36 -18.52 0.96 24.36
C ALA A 36 -17.05 0.56 24.58
N GLY A 37 -16.80 -0.63 25.10
CA GLY A 37 -15.47 -1.17 25.29
C GLY A 37 -14.75 -1.42 23.98
N ALA A 38 -15.47 -1.95 22.97
CA ALA A 38 -14.92 -2.19 21.63
C ALA A 38 -14.54 -0.86 20.94
N ALA A 39 -15.40 0.15 21.04
CA ALA A 39 -15.14 1.47 20.47
C ALA A 39 -13.90 2.11 21.13
N ALA A 40 -13.80 2.07 22.45
CA ALA A 40 -12.65 2.62 23.19
C ALA A 40 -11.35 1.90 22.82
N ALA A 41 -11.38 0.59 22.59
CA ALA A 41 -10.21 -0.19 22.15
C ALA A 41 -9.75 0.23 20.74
N VAL A 42 -10.68 0.46 19.82
CA VAL A 42 -10.38 0.94 18.46
C VAL A 42 -9.76 2.33 18.52
N GLU A 43 -10.32 3.23 19.31
CA GLU A 43 -9.80 4.60 19.50
C GLU A 43 -8.37 4.58 20.05
N ALA A 44 -8.14 3.83 21.13
CA ALA A 44 -6.81 3.70 21.75
C ALA A 44 -5.79 3.15 20.75
N ARG A 45 -6.18 2.17 19.95
CA ARG A 45 -5.32 1.57 18.92
C ARG A 45 -5.01 2.58 17.80
N ALA A 46 -6.00 3.33 17.36
CA ALA A 46 -5.81 4.36 16.33
C ALA A 46 -4.83 5.44 16.80
N VAL A 47 -4.94 5.90 18.04
CA VAL A 47 -4.00 6.86 18.63
C VAL A 47 -2.60 6.28 18.69
N THR A 48 -2.46 5.05 19.14
CA THR A 48 -1.14 4.39 19.16
C THR A 48 -0.50 4.31 17.78
N UNK A 49 -1.21 3.97 16.92
CA UNK A 49 -0.78 3.89 15.69
C UNK A 49 -0.39 5.12 15.11
N TYR A 50 -1.05 6.08 15.34
CA TYR A 50 -0.68 7.44 14.94
C TYR A 50 0.64 7.90 15.57
N LEU A 51 0.76 7.75 16.88
CA LEU A 51 1.97 8.17 17.61
C LEU A 51 3.20 7.39 17.15
N ASP A 52 3.06 6.10 16.91
CA ASP A 52 4.14 5.26 16.37
C ASP A 52 4.57 5.74 14.99
N GLY A 53 3.61 6.08 14.15
CA GLY A 53 3.90 6.65 12.83
C GLY A 53 4.66 7.98 12.92
N CYS A 54 4.30 8.83 13.89
CA CYS A 54 5.03 10.07 14.12
C CYS A 54 6.45 9.85 14.65
N ALA A 55 6.59 8.88 15.57
CA ALA A 55 7.88 8.56 16.18
C ALA A 55 8.86 7.92 15.17
N ASN A 56 8.33 7.18 14.20
CA ASN A 56 9.12 6.50 13.17
C ASN A 56 9.21 7.32 11.87
N HIS A 57 8.92 8.61 11.92
CA HIS A 57 9.01 9.49 10.75
C HIS A 57 10.44 9.49 10.18
N TRP A 58 10.53 9.45 8.86
CA TRP A 58 11.79 9.44 8.12
C TRP A 58 11.64 10.25 6.83
N MET A 59 12.77 10.61 6.24
CA MET A 59 12.80 11.29 4.94
C MET A 59 13.70 10.51 3.98
N PRO A 60 13.36 10.45 2.69
CA PRO A 60 14.16 9.69 1.72
C PRO A 60 15.64 10.04 1.71
N GLN A 61 15.98 11.31 1.95
CA GLN A 61 17.36 11.79 1.95
C GLN A 61 18.21 11.22 3.11
N GLU A 62 17.58 10.58 4.09
CA GLU A 62 18.29 9.88 5.16
C GLU A 62 18.88 8.55 4.67
N VAL A 63 18.40 8.03 3.53
CA VAL A 63 18.89 6.80 2.92
C VAL A 63 20.11 7.12 2.05
N ASN A 64 21.25 6.55 2.42
CA ASN A 64 22.51 6.79 1.69
C ASN A 64 22.58 5.88 0.46
N MET A 65 22.41 6.45 -0.72
CA MET A 65 22.41 5.73 -2.00
C MET A 65 23.81 5.56 -2.62
N THR A 66 24.88 5.96 -1.94
CA THR A 66 26.24 5.97 -2.53
C THR A 66 26.65 4.60 -3.05
N ALA A 67 26.46 3.55 -2.24
CA ALA A 67 26.83 2.17 -2.62
C ALA A 67 25.93 1.66 -3.77
N ASP A 68 24.66 1.98 -3.73
CA ASP A 68 23.67 1.57 -4.75
C ASP A 68 23.98 2.22 -6.09
N ILE A 69 24.33 3.52 -6.08
CA ILE A 69 24.74 4.25 -7.28
C ILE A 69 26.00 3.62 -7.90
N ALA A 70 26.99 3.28 -7.07
CA ALA A 70 28.22 2.65 -7.52
C ALA A 70 27.93 1.27 -8.15
N LEU A 71 27.10 0.48 -7.48
CA LEU A 71 26.68 -0.85 -7.98
C LEU A 71 25.89 -0.73 -9.30
N TRP A 72 24.96 0.21 -9.37
CA TRP A 72 24.09 0.45 -10.55
C TRP A 72 24.93 0.88 -11.76
N LYS A 73 25.93 1.73 -11.56
CA LYS A 73 26.82 2.23 -12.63
C LYS A 73 27.82 1.19 -13.10
N ASN A 74 28.12 0.19 -12.29
CA ASN A 74 29.06 -0.88 -12.67
C ASN A 74 28.38 -1.86 -13.64
N PRO A 75 28.87 -2.01 -14.89
CA PRO A 75 28.23 -2.93 -15.84
C PRO A 75 28.24 -4.40 -15.38
N GLU A 76 29.17 -4.76 -14.51
CA GLU A 76 29.28 -6.12 -13.93
C GLU A 76 28.66 -6.23 -12.54
N GLY A 77 28.08 -5.12 -12.05
CA GLY A 77 27.53 -5.06 -10.69
C GLY A 77 26.22 -5.82 -10.52
N LEU A 78 25.37 -5.71 -11.54
CA LEU A 78 24.05 -6.37 -11.57
C LEU A 78 23.83 -6.98 -12.94
N THR A 79 23.19 -8.13 -12.97
CA THR A 79 22.75 -8.77 -14.22
C THR A 79 21.58 -7.98 -14.82
N ASP A 80 21.31 -8.20 -16.10
CA ASP A 80 20.18 -7.58 -16.79
C ASP A 80 18.83 -7.93 -16.12
N ASP A 81 18.71 -9.15 -15.60
CA ASP A 81 17.49 -9.59 -14.91
C ASP A 81 17.31 -8.87 -13.56
N GLU A 82 18.40 -8.70 -12.80
CA GLU A 82 18.35 -7.94 -11.54
C GLU A 82 17.99 -6.47 -11.81
N ARG A 83 18.59 -5.84 -12.83
CA ARG A 83 18.23 -4.47 -13.22
C ARG A 83 16.77 -4.38 -13.61
N ARG A 84 16.29 -5.36 -14.37
CA ARG A 84 14.87 -5.42 -14.79
C ARG A 84 13.94 -5.53 -13.61
N ILE A 85 14.29 -6.34 -12.59
CA ILE A 85 13.50 -6.49 -11.36
C ILE A 85 13.42 -5.14 -10.63
N VAL A 86 14.55 -4.46 -10.43
CA VAL A 86 14.59 -3.16 -9.75
C VAL A 86 13.71 -2.15 -10.50
N MET A 87 13.90 -2.01 -11.81
CA MET A 87 13.13 -1.05 -12.62
C MET A 87 11.63 -1.31 -12.58
N ARG A 88 11.22 -2.58 -12.71
CA ARG A 88 9.81 -2.95 -12.70
C ARG A 88 9.15 -2.72 -11.34
N ASN A 89 9.88 -2.97 -10.26
CA ASN A 89 9.38 -2.70 -8.91
C ASN A 89 9.20 -1.20 -8.69
N LEU A 90 10.19 -0.39 -9.06
CA LEU A 90 10.09 1.07 -8.96
C LEU A 90 8.93 1.59 -9.82
N GLY A 91 8.75 1.07 -11.03
CA GLY A 91 7.64 1.44 -11.90
C GLY A 91 6.26 1.08 -11.33
N PHE A 92 6.17 -0.02 -10.58
CA PHE A 92 4.92 -0.41 -9.92
C PHE A 92 4.67 0.46 -8.67
N PHE A 93 5.64 0.52 -7.76
CA PHE A 93 5.45 1.18 -6.46
C PHE A 93 5.27 2.69 -6.59
N SER A 94 6.01 3.34 -7.48
CA SER A 94 5.88 4.80 -7.69
C SER A 94 4.45 5.22 -8.09
N THR A 95 3.70 4.30 -8.71
CA THR A 95 2.31 4.54 -9.09
C THR A 95 1.34 4.04 -8.01
N ALA A 96 1.61 2.86 -7.43
CA ALA A 96 0.72 2.19 -6.49
C ALA A 96 0.47 3.05 -5.24
N ASP A 97 1.51 3.61 -4.64
CA ASP A 97 1.39 4.38 -3.40
C ASP A 97 0.63 5.71 -3.62
N SER A 98 0.77 6.30 -4.80
CA SER A 98 -0.04 7.47 -5.18
C SER A 98 -1.54 7.10 -5.26
N LEU A 99 -1.86 5.92 -5.81
CA LEU A 99 -3.25 5.43 -5.86
C LEU A 99 -3.80 5.16 -4.45
N VAL A 100 -2.97 4.58 -3.57
CA VAL A 100 -3.34 4.31 -2.17
C VAL A 100 -3.62 5.63 -1.44
N ALA A 101 -2.72 6.61 -1.53
CA ALA A 101 -2.89 7.94 -0.91
C ALA A 101 -4.21 8.59 -1.36
N ASN A 102 -4.47 8.57 -2.66
CA ASN A 102 -5.71 9.12 -3.22
C ASN A 102 -6.95 8.40 -2.66
N ASN A 103 -6.91 7.08 -2.58
CA ASN A 103 -8.04 6.30 -2.08
C ASN A 103 -8.30 6.59 -0.59
N LEU A 104 -7.24 6.68 0.21
CA LEU A 104 -7.36 7.01 1.64
C LEU A 104 -8.03 8.36 1.86
N VAL A 105 -7.59 9.39 1.13
CA VAL A 105 -8.04 10.78 1.32
C VAL A 105 -9.41 11.01 0.69
N LEU A 106 -9.61 10.56 -0.56
CA LEU A 106 -10.79 10.92 -1.35
C LEU A 106 -11.97 9.97 -1.13
N ALA A 107 -11.72 8.74 -0.67
CA ALA A 107 -12.77 7.74 -0.50
C ALA A 107 -12.93 7.30 0.96
N VAL A 108 -11.93 6.65 1.54
CA VAL A 108 -12.02 6.04 2.87
C VAL A 108 -12.30 7.11 3.95
N TYR A 109 -11.55 8.21 3.94
CA TYR A 109 -11.63 9.26 4.97
C TYR A 109 -13.05 9.77 5.18
N ARG A 110 -13.82 9.95 4.11
CA ARG A 110 -15.20 10.49 4.19
C ARG A 110 -16.15 9.55 4.93
N LEU A 111 -15.85 8.24 4.91
CA LEU A 111 -16.70 7.22 5.56
C LEU A 111 -16.38 7.04 7.04
N ILE A 112 -15.23 7.49 7.48
CA ILE A 112 -14.79 7.35 8.87
C ILE A 112 -15.22 8.61 9.63
N THR A 113 -15.98 8.43 10.70
CA THR A 113 -16.48 9.55 11.53
C THR A 113 -15.67 9.72 12.81
N ASN A 114 -15.05 8.67 13.31
CA ASN A 114 -14.26 8.70 14.56
C ASN A 114 -13.00 9.56 14.36
N PRO A 115 -12.77 10.59 15.19
CA PRO A 115 -11.66 11.52 14.99
C PRO A 115 -10.27 10.88 15.17
N GLU A 116 -10.12 9.90 16.06
CA GLU A 116 -8.85 9.20 16.29
C GLU A 116 -8.48 8.37 15.06
N CYS A 117 -9.47 7.69 14.47
CA CYS A 117 -9.27 6.93 13.24
C CYS A 117 -8.94 7.88 12.05
N ARG A 118 -9.59 9.04 11.98
CA ARG A 118 -9.28 10.06 10.97
C ARG A 118 -7.83 10.57 11.11
N GLN A 119 -7.40 10.80 12.34
CA GLN A 119 -6.02 11.21 12.64
C GLN A 119 -5.02 10.19 12.11
N TYR A 120 -5.27 8.91 12.37
CA TYR A 120 -4.43 7.79 11.87
C TYR A 120 -4.40 7.75 10.34
N ILE A 121 -5.57 7.85 9.69
CA ILE A 121 -5.68 7.80 8.22
C ILE A 121 -4.89 8.95 7.57
N LEU A 122 -4.92 10.15 8.15
CA LEU A 122 -4.14 11.29 7.64
C LEU A 122 -2.63 11.02 7.78
N ARG A 123 -2.21 10.40 8.88
CA ARG A 123 -0.80 10.03 9.06
C ARG A 123 -0.40 8.95 8.05
N GLN A 124 -1.26 7.97 7.81
CA GLN A 124 -1.03 6.94 6.79
C GLN A 124 -0.91 7.56 5.40
N ALA A 125 -1.84 8.45 5.02
CA ALA A 125 -1.79 9.14 3.72
C ALA A 125 -0.50 9.96 3.56
N PHE A 126 0.00 10.55 4.64
CA PHE A 126 1.28 11.26 4.66
C PHE A 126 2.44 10.28 4.42
N GLU A 127 2.41 9.07 5.02
CA GLU A 127 3.44 8.03 4.75
C GLU A 127 3.46 7.63 3.27
N GLU A 128 2.29 7.50 2.65
CA GLU A 128 2.24 7.18 1.21
C GLU A 128 2.88 8.29 0.36
N ALA A 129 2.77 9.54 0.80
CA ALA A 129 3.46 10.65 0.13
C ALA A 129 4.99 10.56 0.32
N ILE A 130 5.46 10.15 1.50
CA ILE A 130 6.90 9.90 1.75
C ILE A 130 7.39 8.74 0.86
N HIS A 131 6.61 7.64 0.74
CA HIS A 131 6.95 6.51 -0.12
C HIS A 131 7.08 6.94 -1.59
N THR A 132 6.11 7.72 -2.09
CA THR A 132 6.14 8.26 -3.46
C THR A 132 7.43 9.07 -3.69
N HIS A 133 7.78 9.96 -2.74
CA HIS A 133 9.01 10.75 -2.77
C HIS A 133 10.24 9.83 -2.72
N ALA A 134 10.21 8.76 -1.92
CA ALA A 134 11.33 7.81 -1.81
C ALA A 134 11.60 7.10 -3.13
N TYR A 135 10.55 6.65 -3.83
CA TYR A 135 10.74 6.01 -5.15
C TYR A 135 11.28 6.99 -6.18
N GLN A 136 10.80 8.23 -6.16
CA GLN A 136 11.34 9.28 -7.01
C GLN A 136 12.83 9.53 -6.69
N TYR A 137 13.18 9.63 -5.42
CA TYR A 137 14.56 9.79 -4.95
C TYR A 137 15.46 8.65 -5.43
N CYS A 138 14.96 7.40 -5.40
CA CYS A 138 15.70 6.23 -5.91
C CYS A 138 15.92 6.34 -7.43
N ILE A 139 14.88 6.67 -8.19
CA ILE A 139 14.92 6.78 -9.66
C ILE A 139 15.93 7.86 -10.06
N GLU A 140 15.86 9.03 -9.43
CA GLU A 140 16.78 10.15 -9.68
C GLU A 140 18.22 9.80 -9.30
N SER A 141 18.43 9.18 -8.11
CA SER A 141 19.75 8.81 -7.62
C SER A 141 20.47 7.83 -8.54
N LEU A 142 19.71 6.87 -9.09
CA LEU A 142 20.24 5.87 -10.01
C LEU A 142 20.32 6.38 -11.45
N ALA A 143 19.88 7.63 -11.69
CA ALA A 143 19.85 8.27 -13.02
C ALA A 143 19.07 7.43 -14.06
N MET A 144 17.96 6.85 -13.62
CA MET A 144 17.05 6.12 -14.50
C MET A 144 16.21 7.10 -15.32
N ASP A 145 15.74 6.67 -16.48
CA ASP A 145 14.80 7.45 -17.27
C ASP A 145 13.42 7.42 -16.59
N GLU A 146 13.01 8.56 -16.07
CA GLU A 146 11.74 8.70 -15.37
C GLU A 146 10.55 8.36 -16.28
N GLY A 147 10.63 8.77 -17.54
CA GLY A 147 9.59 8.48 -18.54
C GLY A 147 9.42 6.98 -18.75
N GLU A 148 10.54 6.25 -18.87
CA GLU A 148 10.52 4.80 -19.01
C GLU A 148 9.91 4.13 -17.76
N ILE A 149 10.36 4.54 -16.58
CA ILE A 149 9.90 3.94 -15.31
C ILE A 149 8.39 4.16 -15.11
N PHE A 150 7.92 5.41 -15.24
CA PHE A 150 6.51 5.72 -15.06
C PHE A 150 5.63 5.12 -16.16
N ASN A 151 6.16 4.94 -17.37
CA ASN A 151 5.41 4.35 -18.49
C ASN A 151 5.21 2.84 -18.33
N MET A 152 5.98 2.17 -17.48
CA MET A 152 5.84 0.73 -17.21
C MET A 152 4.44 0.34 -16.75
N TYR A 153 3.74 1.26 -16.10
CA TYR A 153 2.36 1.10 -15.71
C TYR A 153 1.46 0.75 -16.91
N HIS A 154 1.75 1.31 -18.09
CA HIS A 154 0.98 1.05 -19.31
C HIS A 154 1.58 -0.07 -20.15
N GLU A 155 2.90 -0.18 -20.20
CA GLU A 155 3.61 -1.04 -21.13
C GLU A 155 3.84 -2.46 -20.63
N ILE A 156 3.95 -2.64 -19.29
CA ILE A 156 4.23 -3.96 -18.71
C ILE A 156 2.89 -4.60 -18.30
N PRO A 157 2.46 -5.69 -18.97
CA PRO A 157 1.13 -6.28 -18.70
C PRO A 157 0.89 -6.68 -17.24
N SER A 158 1.89 -7.18 -16.53
CA SER A 158 1.76 -7.54 -15.12
C SER A 158 1.51 -6.32 -14.23
N VAL A 159 2.19 -5.21 -14.49
CA VAL A 159 2.00 -3.94 -13.76
C VAL A 159 0.60 -3.38 -14.06
N ALA A 160 0.23 -3.36 -15.34
CA ALA A 160 -1.09 -2.88 -15.79
C ALA A 160 -2.23 -3.66 -15.15
N LYS A 161 -2.11 -5.00 -15.07
CA LYS A 161 -3.13 -5.87 -14.44
C LYS A 161 -3.27 -5.58 -12.94
N LYS A 162 -2.15 -5.44 -12.22
CA LYS A 162 -2.18 -5.12 -10.78
C LYS A 162 -2.88 -3.79 -10.52
N ALA A 163 -2.55 -2.78 -11.31
CA ALA A 163 -3.16 -1.45 -11.21
C ALA A 163 -4.66 -1.51 -11.54
N ALA A 164 -5.05 -2.22 -12.58
CA ALA A 164 -6.46 -2.40 -12.96
C ALA A 164 -7.25 -3.11 -11.86
N TRP A 165 -6.66 -4.12 -11.23
CA TRP A 165 -7.26 -4.83 -10.10
C TRP A 165 -7.50 -3.86 -8.93
N GLY A 166 -6.49 -3.10 -8.53
CA GLY A 166 -6.62 -2.11 -7.45
C GLY A 166 -7.69 -1.07 -7.74
N LEU A 167 -7.69 -0.52 -8.96
CA LEU A 167 -8.67 0.49 -9.38
C LEU A 167 -10.10 -0.04 -9.37
N LYS A 168 -10.31 -1.32 -9.69
CA LYS A 168 -11.63 -1.94 -9.64
C LYS A 168 -12.26 -1.81 -8.24
N TYR A 169 -11.48 -2.09 -7.20
CA TYR A 169 -11.98 -2.06 -5.81
C TYR A 169 -12.00 -0.65 -5.24
N THR A 170 -10.98 0.16 -5.51
CA THR A 170 -10.92 1.53 -5.01
C THR A 170 -12.01 2.44 -5.62
N ARG A 171 -12.43 2.16 -6.85
CA ARG A 171 -13.50 2.94 -7.51
C ARG A 171 -14.87 2.67 -6.91
N SER A 172 -15.12 1.43 -6.45
CA SER A 172 -16.43 1.09 -5.88
C SER A 172 -16.73 1.91 -4.63
N ILE A 173 -15.75 2.12 -3.77
CA ILE A 173 -15.90 2.89 -2.53
C ILE A 173 -16.16 4.39 -2.80
N SER A 174 -15.80 4.85 -3.99
CA SER A 174 -16.05 6.26 -4.41
C SER A 174 -17.44 6.49 -4.98
N ASP A 175 -18.20 5.43 -5.23
CA ASP A 175 -19.57 5.56 -5.72
C ASP A 175 -20.42 6.25 -4.65
N PRO A 176 -21.23 7.29 -5.03
CA PRO A 176 -22.13 7.94 -4.07
C PRO A 176 -23.16 7.00 -3.44
N LYS A 177 -23.44 5.88 -4.08
CA LYS A 177 -24.36 4.85 -3.55
C LYS A 177 -23.69 3.84 -2.66
N PHE A 178 -22.37 3.93 -2.48
CA PHE A 178 -21.63 2.99 -1.63
C PHE A 178 -22.10 3.12 -0.17
N GLU A 179 -22.50 2.01 0.41
CA GLU A 179 -22.94 1.91 1.81
C GLU A 179 -22.05 0.89 2.53
N THR A 180 -21.65 1.21 3.76
CA THR A 180 -20.91 0.28 4.63
C THR A 180 -21.89 -0.62 5.39
N GLY A 181 -21.38 -1.72 5.92
CA GLY A 181 -22.17 -2.66 6.72
C GLY A 181 -23.09 -3.57 5.91
N THR A 182 -22.82 -3.74 4.62
CA THR A 182 -23.53 -4.74 3.79
C THR A 182 -22.61 -5.93 3.53
N VAL A 183 -23.22 -7.09 3.23
CA VAL A 183 -22.48 -8.32 2.92
C VAL A 183 -21.48 -8.10 1.78
N ASP A 184 -21.80 -7.25 0.83
CA ASP A 184 -20.93 -6.97 -0.32
C ASP A 184 -19.78 -6.02 0.01
N THR A 185 -19.92 -5.19 1.03
CA THR A 185 -18.86 -4.26 1.46
C THR A 185 -17.97 -4.83 2.55
N ASP A 186 -18.41 -5.90 3.19
CA ASP A 186 -17.65 -6.55 4.28
C ASP A 186 -16.72 -7.67 3.77
N LYS A 187 -16.68 -7.90 2.45
CA LYS A 187 -15.75 -8.82 1.80
C LYS A 187 -14.48 -8.09 1.38
#